data_c79e8b050da428c0b1ff0fffaf2d2fd1
#
_entry.id   c79e8b050da428c0b1ff0fffaf2d2fd1
#
_cell.length_a   1.000
_cell.length_b   1.000
_cell.length_c   1.000
_cell.angle_alpha   90.00
_cell.angle_beta   90.00
_cell.angle_gamma   90.00
#
_symmetry.space_group_name_H-M   'P 1'
#
loop_
_entity.id
_entity.type
_entity.pdbx_description
1 polymer ?
#
loop_
_entity_poly.entity_id
_entity_poly.type
_entity_poly.pdbx_seq_one_letter_code
_entity_poly.pdbx_strand_id
1 'polypeptide(L)'
;ESGMEWRLRRNCSVTPAQLGILYASLCVVSLGVAGFFWAQGATLVLPFAAIELVAVGTAFLVYARHATDGERVSLLEGLLVVEQESGGRLVRSEFARDRVRIEPLEKAAGLIEVRGGGQTVSIGRFLRADLRPLLAREIRSALRGA
;
A
#
# COMPACT_ATOMS: atom_id res chain seq x y z
N GLU A 1 -15.95 -15.89 16.38
CA GLU A 1 -15.29 -16.77 15.85
C GLU A 1 -15.42 -16.87 14.36
N SER A 2 -16.31 -17.20 13.74
CA SER A 2 -16.37 -17.29 12.30
C SER A 2 -16.49 -15.93 11.67
N GLY A 3 -15.44 -15.16 11.69
CA GLY A 3 -15.43 -13.87 11.05
C GLY A 3 -15.11 -13.98 9.58
N MET A 4 -15.59 -13.03 8.79
CA MET A 4 -15.19 -12.89 7.40
C MET A 4 -14.13 -11.81 7.34
N GLU A 5 -13.20 -11.97 6.42
CA GLU A 5 -12.11 -11.03 6.28
C GLU A 5 -11.85 -10.74 4.82
N TRP A 6 -11.71 -9.47 4.49
CA TRP A 6 -11.33 -9.02 3.15
C TRP A 6 -9.99 -8.33 3.24
N ARG A 7 -9.05 -8.72 2.38
CA ARG A 7 -7.73 -8.11 2.33
C ARG A 7 -7.54 -7.45 0.98
N LEU A 8 -7.19 -6.17 1.04
CA LEU A 8 -6.95 -5.36 -0.15
C LEU A 8 -5.50 -4.88 -0.06
N ARG A 9 -4.66 -5.35 -0.96
CA ARG A 9 -3.23 -5.04 -0.93
C ARG A 9 -2.78 -4.36 -2.20
N ARG A 10 -1.79 -3.50 -2.04
CA ARG A 10 -1.12 -2.91 -3.19
C ARG A 10 -0.46 -4.02 -3.99
N ASN A 11 -0.65 -4.00 -5.31
CA ASN A 11 -0.07 -4.99 -6.19
C ASN A 11 1.38 -4.61 -6.49
N CYS A 12 2.32 -5.23 -5.80
CA CYS A 12 3.75 -4.99 -5.99
C CYS A 12 4.37 -6.19 -6.67
N SER A 13 5.01 -5.95 -7.83
CA SER A 13 5.66 -7.02 -8.58
C SER A 13 7.04 -7.35 -8.05
N VAL A 14 7.65 -6.47 -7.27
CA VAL A 14 9.01 -6.64 -6.75
C VAL A 14 8.97 -6.56 -5.23
N THR A 15 9.57 -7.54 -4.57
CA THR A 15 9.66 -7.53 -3.11
C THR A 15 10.74 -6.56 -2.65
N PRO A 16 10.67 -6.04 -1.41
CA PRO A 16 11.73 -5.19 -0.88
C PRO A 16 13.10 -5.85 -0.90
N ALA A 17 13.17 -7.17 -0.68
CA ALA A 17 14.44 -7.89 -0.72
C ALA A 17 15.03 -7.90 -2.13
N GLN A 18 14.19 -8.16 -3.15
CA GLN A 18 14.63 -8.11 -4.54
C GLN A 18 15.09 -6.71 -4.92
N LEU A 19 14.39 -5.70 -4.46
CA LEU A 19 14.75 -4.33 -4.73
C LEU A 19 16.09 -3.97 -4.10
N GLY A 20 16.34 -4.45 -2.88
CA GLY A 20 17.61 -4.24 -2.19
C GLY A 20 18.79 -4.86 -2.94
N ILE A 21 18.61 -6.08 -3.47
CA ILE A 21 19.64 -6.75 -4.24
C ILE A 21 19.91 -5.99 -5.54
N LEU A 22 18.86 -5.55 -6.21
CA LEU A 22 19.00 -4.78 -7.44
C LEU A 22 19.74 -3.47 -7.19
N TYR A 23 19.39 -2.77 -6.12
CA TYR A 23 20.04 -1.52 -5.76
C TYR A 23 21.53 -1.74 -5.41
N ALA A 24 21.84 -2.80 -4.66
CA ALA A 24 23.21 -3.12 -4.31
C ALA A 24 24.03 -3.40 -5.58
N SER A 25 23.46 -4.12 -6.54
CA SER A 25 24.11 -4.39 -7.82
C SER A 25 24.37 -3.09 -8.58
N LEU A 26 23.39 -2.20 -8.60
CA LEU A 26 23.54 -0.90 -9.25
C LEU A 26 24.65 -0.09 -8.58
N CYS A 27 24.75 -0.08 -7.27
CA CYS A 27 25.80 0.60 -6.55
C CYS A 27 27.19 0.07 -6.93
N VAL A 28 27.34 -1.25 -6.96
CA VAL A 28 28.62 -1.87 -7.29
C VAL A 28 29.07 -1.49 -8.70
N VAL A 29 28.15 -1.60 -9.67
CA VAL A 29 28.47 -1.28 -11.06
C VAL A 29 28.76 0.20 -11.23
N SER A 30 27.89 1.07 -10.69
CA SER A 30 28.04 2.53 -10.84
C SER A 30 29.32 3.05 -10.19
N LEU A 31 29.62 2.59 -8.99
CA LEU A 31 30.81 3.03 -8.28
C LEU A 31 32.07 2.42 -8.88
N GLY A 32 31.99 1.21 -9.41
CA GLY A 32 33.11 0.60 -10.11
C GLY A 32 33.48 1.36 -11.37
N VAL A 33 32.46 1.71 -12.17
CA VAL A 33 32.68 2.49 -13.39
C VAL A 33 33.21 3.89 -13.04
N ALA A 34 32.59 4.55 -12.07
CA ALA A 34 33.02 5.87 -11.64
C ALA A 34 34.44 5.87 -11.09
N GLY A 35 34.80 4.85 -10.31
CA GLY A 35 36.15 4.72 -9.79
C GLY A 35 37.17 4.48 -10.88
N PHE A 36 36.83 3.70 -11.88
CA PHE A 36 37.69 3.47 -13.04
C PHE A 36 37.98 4.77 -13.75
N PHE A 37 36.96 5.55 -14.09
CA PHE A 37 37.16 6.82 -14.76
C PHE A 37 37.86 7.85 -13.87
N TRP A 38 37.62 7.82 -12.58
CA TRP A 38 38.30 8.70 -11.65
C TRP A 38 39.80 8.43 -11.64
N ALA A 39 40.19 7.16 -11.70
CA ALA A 39 41.60 6.79 -11.76
C ALA A 39 42.26 7.28 -13.04
N GLN A 40 41.48 7.51 -14.07
CA GLN A 40 41.98 8.04 -15.37
C GLN A 40 41.86 9.56 -15.46
N GLY A 41 41.54 10.24 -14.37
CA GLY A 41 41.53 11.70 -14.33
C GLY A 41 40.13 12.32 -14.51
N ALA A 42 39.09 11.51 -14.76
CA ALA A 42 37.74 12.03 -14.93
C ALA A 42 37.08 12.17 -13.55
N THR A 43 37.41 13.23 -12.84
CA THR A 43 37.02 13.37 -11.43
C THR A 43 35.57 13.75 -11.23
N LEU A 44 34.85 14.25 -12.25
CA LEU A 44 33.46 14.64 -12.13
C LEU A 44 32.47 13.47 -12.17
N VAL A 45 32.93 12.31 -12.67
CA VAL A 45 32.04 11.14 -12.77
C VAL A 45 31.63 10.64 -11.42
N LEU A 46 32.53 10.65 -10.44
CA LEU A 46 32.24 10.14 -9.12
C LEU A 46 31.16 10.95 -8.38
N PRO A 47 31.21 12.29 -8.34
CA PRO A 47 30.11 13.07 -7.77
C PRO A 47 28.77 12.84 -8.46
N PHE A 48 28.77 12.71 -9.79
CA PHE A 48 27.52 12.41 -10.51
C PHE A 48 26.96 11.05 -10.13
N ALA A 49 27.81 10.04 -10.02
CA ALA A 49 27.38 8.70 -9.58
C ALA A 49 26.78 8.75 -8.19
N ALA A 50 27.40 9.53 -7.29
CA ALA A 50 26.89 9.67 -5.93
C ALA A 50 25.47 10.29 -5.92
N ILE A 51 25.26 11.34 -6.70
CA ILE A 51 23.95 12.00 -6.80
C ILE A 51 22.94 11.03 -7.39
N GLU A 52 23.29 10.32 -8.43
CA GLU A 52 22.42 9.34 -9.05
C GLU A 52 21.99 8.25 -8.06
N LEU A 53 22.95 7.71 -7.31
CA LEU A 53 22.66 6.65 -6.35
C LEU A 53 21.80 7.14 -5.21
N VAL A 54 21.98 8.37 -4.75
CA VAL A 54 21.14 8.96 -3.72
C VAL A 54 19.71 9.11 -4.23
N ALA A 55 19.54 9.60 -5.45
CA ALA A 55 18.20 9.80 -6.03
C ALA A 55 17.48 8.46 -6.21
N VAL A 56 18.16 7.48 -6.78
CA VAL A 56 17.55 6.17 -7.01
C VAL A 56 17.29 5.47 -5.68
N GLY A 57 18.21 5.59 -4.74
CA GLY A 57 18.03 4.98 -3.41
C GLY A 57 16.85 5.57 -2.66
N THR A 58 16.63 6.88 -2.79
CA THR A 58 15.48 7.53 -2.18
C THR A 58 14.19 7.00 -2.79
N ALA A 59 14.16 6.88 -4.13
CA ALA A 59 12.98 6.35 -4.81
C ALA A 59 12.69 4.91 -4.37
N PHE A 60 13.73 4.09 -4.27
CA PHE A 60 13.59 2.70 -3.85
C PHE A 60 13.12 2.58 -2.40
N LEU A 61 13.62 3.48 -1.54
CA LEU A 61 13.20 3.49 -0.13
C LEU A 61 11.72 3.83 0.00
N VAL A 62 11.25 4.82 -0.76
CA VAL A 62 9.84 5.20 -0.76
C VAL A 62 9.00 4.02 -1.25
N TYR A 63 9.43 3.35 -2.33
CA TYR A 63 8.72 2.18 -2.83
C TYR A 63 8.64 1.09 -1.75
N ALA A 64 9.77 0.80 -1.10
CA ALA A 64 9.82 -0.26 -0.10
C ALA A 64 8.93 0.05 1.11
N ARG A 65 8.85 1.32 1.52
CA ARG A 65 8.01 1.71 2.65
C ARG A 65 6.54 1.48 2.37
N HIS A 66 6.12 1.58 1.11
CA HIS A 66 4.72 1.41 0.74
C HIS A 66 4.42 0.04 0.15
N ALA A 67 5.40 -0.86 0.15
CA ALA A 67 5.21 -2.19 -0.42
C ALA A 67 4.20 -3.04 0.36
N THR A 68 4.05 -2.75 1.65
CA THR A 68 3.10 -3.47 2.51
C THR A 68 1.80 -2.71 2.72
N ASP A 69 1.61 -1.60 2.00
CA ASP A 69 0.36 -0.85 2.09
C ASP A 69 -0.81 -1.75 1.76
N GLY A 70 -1.88 -1.61 2.52
CA GLY A 70 -3.05 -2.43 2.28
C GLY A 70 -4.16 -2.08 3.23
N GLU A 71 -5.28 -2.76 3.04
CA GLU A 71 -6.45 -2.59 3.86
C GLU A 71 -6.97 -3.96 4.25
N ARG A 72 -7.50 -4.05 5.45
CA ARG A 72 -8.13 -5.27 5.93
C ARG A 72 -9.47 -4.91 6.54
N VAL A 73 -10.51 -5.55 6.08
CA VAL A 73 -11.86 -5.41 6.65
C VAL A 73 -12.22 -6.75 7.27
N SER A 74 -12.47 -6.74 8.56
CA SER A 74 -12.80 -7.96 9.29
C SER A 74 -14.18 -7.82 9.92
N LEU A 75 -15.03 -8.81 9.69
CA LEU A 75 -16.35 -8.86 10.30
C LEU A 75 -16.30 -9.83 11.48
N LEU A 76 -16.25 -9.27 12.65
CA LEU A 76 -16.25 -10.05 13.88
C LEU A 76 -17.63 -9.98 14.50
N GLU A 77 -17.85 -10.84 15.49
CA GLU A 77 -19.12 -10.84 16.20
C GLU A 77 -19.34 -9.46 16.84
N GLY A 78 -20.35 -8.77 16.38
CA GLY A 78 -20.72 -7.47 16.90
C GLY A 78 -19.91 -6.27 16.38
N LEU A 79 -18.84 -6.51 15.63
CA LEU A 79 -17.96 -5.44 15.18
C LEU A 79 -17.54 -5.61 13.74
N LEU A 80 -17.45 -4.48 13.03
CA LEU A 80 -16.78 -4.41 11.76
C LEU A 80 -15.48 -3.63 11.98
N VAL A 81 -14.35 -4.26 11.73
CA VAL A 81 -13.03 -3.67 11.97
C VAL A 81 -12.38 -3.37 10.63
N VAL A 82 -11.94 -2.13 10.46
CA VAL A 82 -11.23 -1.70 9.26
C VAL A 82 -9.82 -1.31 9.68
N GLU A 83 -8.84 -1.97 9.10
CA GLU A 83 -7.44 -1.66 9.33
C GLU A 83 -6.82 -1.19 8.02
N GLN A 84 -6.13 -0.06 8.07
CA GLN A 84 -5.48 0.52 6.89
C GLN A 84 -4.02 0.75 7.20
N GLU A 85 -3.15 0.25 6.32
CA GLU A 85 -1.71 0.43 6.46
C GLU A 85 -1.18 1.27 5.31
N SER A 86 -0.42 2.31 5.64
CA SER A 86 0.21 3.17 4.65
C SER A 86 1.54 3.65 5.19
N GLY A 87 2.62 3.34 4.46
CA GLY A 87 3.97 3.76 4.83
C GLY A 87 4.44 3.28 6.18
N GLY A 88 3.97 2.10 6.61
CA GLY A 88 4.33 1.54 7.91
C GLY A 88 3.42 1.98 9.04
N ARG A 89 2.43 2.80 8.76
CA ARG A 89 1.45 3.23 9.76
C ARG A 89 0.18 2.43 9.63
N LEU A 90 -0.28 1.87 10.74
CA LEU A 90 -1.52 1.12 10.79
C LEU A 90 -2.57 1.94 11.53
N VAL A 91 -3.70 2.17 10.86
CA VAL A 91 -4.85 2.84 11.46
C VAL A 91 -5.99 1.84 11.54
N ARG A 92 -6.51 1.65 12.75
CA ARG A 92 -7.59 0.73 12.99
C ARG A 92 -8.85 1.49 13.36
N SER A 93 -9.96 1.16 12.70
CA SER A 93 -11.26 1.75 13.00
C SER A 93 -12.26 0.64 13.28
N GLU A 94 -13.05 0.79 14.33
CA GLU A 94 -14.05 -0.19 14.71
C GLU A 94 -15.45 0.41 14.62
N PHE A 95 -16.37 -0.37 14.07
CA PHE A 95 -17.75 0.07 13.91
C PHE A 95 -18.67 -0.98 14.52
N ALA A 96 -19.71 -0.52 15.19
CA ALA A 96 -20.74 -1.42 15.69
C ALA A 96 -21.49 -2.02 14.49
N ARG A 97 -21.58 -3.34 14.45
CA ARG A 97 -22.14 -4.06 13.33
C ARG A 97 -23.55 -3.62 12.95
N ASP A 98 -24.37 -3.31 13.95
CA ASP A 98 -25.76 -2.94 13.73
C ASP A 98 -25.95 -1.48 13.35
N ARG A 99 -24.90 -0.67 13.45
CA ARG A 99 -24.97 0.75 13.17
C ARG A 99 -24.13 1.18 11.97
N VAL A 100 -23.34 0.28 11.43
CA VAL A 100 -22.44 0.62 10.33
C VAL A 100 -23.18 0.64 9.01
N ARG A 101 -22.80 1.57 8.15
CA ARG A 101 -23.34 1.67 6.79
C ARG A 101 -22.21 1.61 5.79
N ILE A 102 -22.44 0.86 4.75
CA ILE A 102 -21.50 0.74 3.64
C ILE A 102 -22.12 1.46 2.46
N GLU A 103 -21.48 2.53 2.02
CA GLU A 103 -22.00 3.34 0.92
C GLU A 103 -21.00 3.37 -0.22
N PRO A 104 -21.27 2.67 -1.32
CA PRO A 104 -20.44 2.84 -2.50
C PRO A 104 -20.74 4.20 -3.10
N LEU A 105 -19.69 4.97 -3.41
CA LEU A 105 -19.87 6.21 -4.12
C LEU A 105 -20.35 5.89 -5.53
N GLU A 106 -21.37 6.59 -5.99
CA GLU A 106 -21.98 6.33 -7.29
C GLU A 106 -21.03 6.56 -8.46
N LYS A 107 -20.04 7.43 -8.25
CA LYS A 107 -19.05 7.70 -9.28
C LYS A 107 -18.16 6.48 -9.48
N ALA A 108 -17.86 6.18 -10.72
CA ALA A 108 -17.10 4.98 -11.07
C ALA A 108 -15.75 4.90 -10.37
N ALA A 109 -15.14 6.04 -10.06
CA ALA A 109 -13.85 6.09 -9.40
C ALA A 109 -13.96 6.23 -7.88
N GLY A 110 -15.17 6.19 -7.32
CA GLY A 110 -15.37 6.44 -5.91
C GLY A 110 -14.93 5.29 -5.02
N LEU A 111 -14.36 5.63 -3.88
CA LEU A 111 -14.04 4.64 -2.87
C LEU A 111 -15.30 4.22 -2.13
N ILE A 112 -15.22 3.09 -1.45
CA ILE A 112 -16.32 2.62 -0.61
C ILE A 112 -16.21 3.35 0.73
N GLU A 113 -17.33 3.94 1.19
CA GLU A 113 -17.35 4.60 2.48
C GLU A 113 -17.98 3.71 3.53
N VAL A 114 -17.29 3.56 4.65
CA VAL A 114 -17.78 2.84 5.82
C VAL A 114 -18.10 3.88 6.87
N ARG A 115 -19.36 4.01 7.22
CA ARG A 115 -19.84 5.03 8.16
C ARG A 115 -20.50 4.40 9.38
N GLY A 116 -20.23 4.97 10.51
CA GLY A 116 -20.88 4.55 11.75
C GLY A 116 -20.31 5.29 12.95
N GLY A 117 -21.14 5.53 13.95
CA GLY A 117 -20.66 6.11 15.20
C GLY A 117 -19.96 7.45 15.07
N GLY A 118 -20.33 8.26 14.07
CA GLY A 118 -19.67 9.53 13.83
C GLY A 118 -18.35 9.43 13.09
N GLN A 119 -17.96 8.24 12.66
CA GLN A 119 -16.74 8.02 11.91
C GLN A 119 -17.04 7.70 10.46
N THR A 120 -16.13 8.09 9.58
CA THR A 120 -16.20 7.74 8.16
C THR A 120 -14.81 7.30 7.71
N VAL A 121 -14.73 6.12 7.12
CA VAL A 121 -13.48 5.58 6.60
C VAL A 121 -13.70 5.17 5.15
N SER A 122 -12.76 5.52 4.28
CA SER A 122 -12.84 5.14 2.86
C SER A 122 -11.94 3.97 2.60
N ILE A 123 -12.44 2.94 1.94
CA ILE A 123 -11.68 1.74 1.60
C ILE A 123 -11.79 1.46 0.10
N GLY A 124 -10.96 0.57 -0.38
CA GLY A 124 -10.99 0.13 -1.77
C GLY A 124 -9.96 0.79 -2.66
N ARG A 125 -9.04 1.59 -2.12
CA ARG A 125 -8.05 2.29 -2.94
C ARG A 125 -7.08 1.35 -3.65
N PHE A 126 -6.90 0.14 -3.14
CA PHE A 126 -6.02 -0.86 -3.77
C PHE A 126 -6.79 -1.82 -4.66
N LEU A 127 -8.07 -1.58 -4.84
CA LEU A 127 -8.94 -2.41 -5.67
C LEU A 127 -9.31 -1.64 -6.93
N ARG A 128 -9.43 -2.36 -8.04
CA ARG A 128 -9.86 -1.75 -9.29
C ARG A 128 -11.25 -1.12 -9.10
N ALA A 129 -11.46 0.02 -9.77
CA ALA A 129 -12.69 0.77 -9.59
C ALA A 129 -13.94 -0.04 -9.95
N ASP A 130 -13.84 -0.91 -10.94
CA ASP A 130 -14.98 -1.73 -11.36
C ASP A 130 -15.33 -2.83 -10.37
N LEU A 131 -14.40 -3.18 -9.47
CA LEU A 131 -14.63 -4.21 -8.46
C LEU A 131 -15.12 -3.64 -7.14
N ARG A 132 -15.03 -2.34 -6.94
CA ARG A 132 -15.45 -1.71 -5.70
C ARG A 132 -16.93 -1.90 -5.37
N PRO A 133 -17.86 -1.76 -6.34
CA PRO A 133 -19.27 -2.03 -6.04
C PRO A 133 -19.53 -3.48 -5.62
N LEU A 134 -18.79 -4.42 -6.17
CA LEU A 134 -18.93 -5.83 -5.79
C LEU A 134 -18.50 -6.04 -4.35
N LEU A 135 -17.38 -5.44 -3.95
CA LEU A 135 -16.91 -5.55 -2.57
C LEU A 135 -17.91 -4.93 -1.61
N ALA A 136 -18.48 -3.76 -1.97
CA ALA A 136 -19.47 -3.11 -1.12
C ALA A 136 -20.69 -4.02 -0.93
N ARG A 137 -21.13 -4.70 -1.97
CA ARG A 137 -22.25 -5.64 -1.86
C ARG A 137 -21.92 -6.82 -0.98
N GLU A 138 -20.71 -7.36 -1.11
CA GLU A 138 -20.30 -8.49 -0.28
C GLU A 138 -20.30 -8.13 1.18
N ILE A 139 -19.75 -6.96 1.51
CA ILE A 139 -19.70 -6.51 2.90
C ILE A 139 -21.11 -6.28 3.43
N ARG A 140 -21.97 -5.62 2.65
CA ARG A 140 -23.37 -5.42 3.06
C ARG A 140 -24.08 -6.72 3.28
N SER A 141 -23.88 -7.66 2.37
CA SER A 141 -24.54 -8.97 2.46
C SER A 141 -24.08 -9.71 3.71
N ALA A 142 -22.79 -9.66 4.01
CA ALA A 142 -22.25 -10.29 5.21
C ALA A 142 -22.79 -9.65 6.48
N LEU A 143 -22.95 -8.33 6.47
CA LEU A 143 -23.50 -7.62 7.64
C LEU A 143 -24.95 -8.02 7.91
N ARG A 144 -25.73 -8.28 6.86
CA ARG A 144 -27.13 -8.66 7.01
C ARG A 144 -27.31 -10.15 7.26
N GLY A 145 -26.42 -10.96 6.71
CA GLY A 145 -26.58 -12.40 6.69
C GLY A 145 -26.13 -13.12 7.93
N ALA A 146 -25.54 -12.41 8.85
CA ALA A 146 -25.05 -13.04 10.06
C ALA A 146 -25.65 -12.39 11.32
#